data_a72e909e658df84efe8809dc3f4cca9d
#
_entry.id   a72e909e658df84efe8809dc3f4cca9d
#
_cell.length_a   1.000
_cell.length_b   1.000
_cell.length_c   1.000
_cell.angle_alpha   90.00
_cell.angle_beta   90.00
_cell.angle_gamma   90.00
#
_symmetry.space_group_name_H-M   'P 1'
#
loop_
_entity.id
_entity.type
_entity.pdbx_description
1 polymer ?
#
loop_
_entity_poly.entity_id
_entity_poly.type
_entity_poly.pdbx_seq_one_letter_code
_entity_poly.pdbx_strand_id
1 'polypeptide(L)'
;MSILDHRFWNINYLELPLLKRLGKRIVVTFQGCDARMKTESRRRFSTSACAECDVAWCTERLDRIRRRRAQKVFRYADQIFVLNPDLLHFLPGGDFLPYASVNPAEWTPDGGPYTRRSSGPIRILHMPTNRSIKGTRYVEQACADLTVRGVPVELMVVEEVPHARVGELIRQSDLVVDQLLIGWYGAFAVEAMALKKPVLCYLREDDAKRFVPFGDRIPIVRTTKETLADDLARLLKDMASWDAIGVAGRRFVEEWHDPLRIAHRTISAYEGNR
;
A
#
# COMPACT_ATOMS: atom_id res chain seq x y z
N MET A 1 9.18 6.97 13.92
CA MET A 1 9.22 6.79 15.40
C MET A 1 10.08 7.91 15.97
N SER A 2 9.61 8.63 16.99
CA SER A 2 10.42 9.63 17.69
C SER A 2 11.47 8.91 18.52
N ILE A 3 12.71 9.44 18.59
CA ILE A 3 13.80 8.85 19.38
C ILE A 3 13.43 8.81 20.88
N LEU A 4 12.58 9.72 21.33
CA LEU A 4 12.11 9.85 22.70
C LEU A 4 10.69 9.31 22.91
N ASP A 5 10.16 8.52 21.97
CA ASP A 5 8.81 7.96 22.09
C ASP A 5 8.77 6.82 23.12
N HIS A 6 8.79 7.18 24.39
CA HIS A 6 8.57 6.25 25.48
C HIS A 6 7.06 6.08 25.70
N ARG A 7 6.59 4.83 25.80
CA ARG A 7 5.18 4.43 26.00
C ARG A 7 4.48 5.18 27.14
N PHE A 8 5.22 5.78 28.06
CA PHE A 8 4.69 6.43 29.26
C PHE A 8 4.48 7.94 29.16
N TRP A 9 5.14 8.67 28.25
CA TRP A 9 5.16 10.13 28.33
C TRP A 9 4.49 10.86 27.16
N ASN A 10 4.14 10.19 26.07
CA ASN A 10 3.52 10.83 24.88
C ASN A 10 4.27 12.10 24.39
N ILE A 11 5.57 12.19 24.67
CA ILE A 11 6.48 13.31 24.41
C ILE A 11 6.99 13.23 22.97
N ASN A 12 6.03 13.13 22.04
CA ASN A 12 6.37 12.95 20.64
C ASN A 12 7.00 14.20 20.07
N TYR A 13 8.17 14.02 19.46
CA TYR A 13 8.87 15.07 18.71
C TYR A 13 9.36 16.26 19.57
N LEU A 14 9.64 16.08 20.86
CA LEU A 14 10.34 17.10 21.66
C LEU A 14 11.82 17.26 21.25
N GLU A 15 12.39 16.22 20.68
CA GLU A 15 13.75 16.21 20.15
C GLU A 15 13.93 17.12 18.92
N LEU A 16 12.88 17.39 18.14
CA LEU A 16 12.99 18.14 16.90
C LEU A 16 13.57 19.55 17.08
N PRO A 17 13.12 20.39 18.06
CA PRO A 17 13.74 21.70 18.30
C PRO A 17 15.22 21.60 18.66
N LEU A 18 15.60 20.58 19.46
CA LEU A 18 17.00 20.38 19.85
C LEU A 18 17.85 19.98 18.64
N LEU A 19 17.39 19.03 17.84
CA LEU A 19 18.08 18.60 16.62
C LEU A 19 18.28 19.79 15.67
N LYS A 20 17.27 20.65 15.52
CA LYS A 20 17.40 21.87 14.71
C LYS A 20 18.43 22.84 15.26
N ARG A 21 18.47 23.08 16.58
CA ARG A 21 19.49 23.91 17.22
C ARG A 21 20.89 23.37 17.04
N LEU A 22 21.03 22.04 16.97
CA LEU A 22 22.30 21.36 16.70
C LEU A 22 22.64 21.30 15.19
N GLY A 23 21.92 22.04 14.35
CA GLY A 23 22.15 22.09 12.90
C GLY A 23 21.82 20.80 12.17
N LYS A 24 21.06 19.88 12.77
CA LYS A 24 20.71 18.62 12.13
C LYS A 24 19.58 18.81 11.12
N ARG A 25 19.72 18.15 9.99
CA ARG A 25 18.66 18.06 8.98
C ARG A 25 17.68 16.95 9.35
N ILE A 26 16.39 17.24 9.25
CA ILE A 26 15.32 16.36 9.71
C ILE A 26 14.45 15.96 8.53
N VAL A 27 14.43 14.66 8.22
CA VAL A 27 13.57 14.05 7.21
C VAL A 27 12.58 13.13 7.91
N VAL A 28 11.29 13.26 7.61
CA VAL A 28 10.22 12.47 8.24
C VAL A 28 9.42 11.76 7.18
N THR A 29 9.20 10.45 7.34
CA THR A 29 8.35 9.65 6.45
C THR A 29 7.12 9.13 7.20
N PHE A 30 5.93 9.42 6.67
CA PHE A 30 4.66 8.90 7.16
C PHE A 30 4.17 7.74 6.30
N GLN A 31 3.68 6.68 6.95
CA GLN A 31 3.34 5.44 6.27
C GLN A 31 1.83 5.19 6.13
N GLY A 32 1.01 5.75 7.02
CA GLY A 32 -0.43 5.50 7.00
C GLY A 32 -1.16 6.04 8.23
N CYS A 33 -1.58 5.16 9.14
CA CYS A 33 -2.34 5.53 10.33
C CYS A 33 -1.56 6.37 11.37
N ASP A 34 -0.29 6.57 11.18
CA ASP A 34 0.55 7.52 11.91
C ASP A 34 0.16 9.00 11.63
N ALA A 35 -0.33 9.28 10.41
CA ALA A 35 -0.82 10.61 10.02
C ALA A 35 -2.30 10.64 9.60
N ARG A 36 -2.87 9.51 9.14
CA ARG A 36 -4.27 9.46 8.66
C ARG A 36 -5.25 9.76 9.79
N MET A 37 -6.09 10.79 9.62
CA MET A 37 -7.07 11.23 10.58
C MET A 37 -8.42 10.57 10.31
N LYS A 38 -8.96 9.82 11.29
CA LYS A 38 -10.18 9.01 11.13
C LYS A 38 -11.39 9.85 10.72
N THR A 39 -11.65 10.92 11.46
CA THR A 39 -12.82 11.79 11.23
C THR A 39 -12.74 12.47 9.86
N GLU A 40 -11.58 13.01 9.52
CA GLU A 40 -11.37 13.70 8.24
C GLU A 40 -11.44 12.73 7.05
N SER A 41 -10.86 11.52 7.17
CA SER A 41 -10.92 10.48 6.14
C SER A 41 -12.36 10.04 5.87
N ARG A 42 -13.18 9.85 6.92
CA ARG A 42 -14.59 9.49 6.80
C ARG A 42 -15.42 10.57 6.11
N ARG A 43 -15.09 11.84 6.35
CA ARG A 43 -15.78 12.97 5.73
C ARG A 43 -15.39 13.15 4.26
N ARG A 44 -14.12 12.92 3.94
CA ARG A 44 -13.52 13.23 2.64
C ARG A 44 -13.77 12.15 1.59
N PHE A 45 -13.72 10.88 2.00
CA PHE A 45 -13.70 9.76 1.08
C PHE A 45 -14.96 8.90 1.21
N SER A 46 -15.63 8.63 0.10
CA SER A 46 -16.79 7.74 0.03
C SER A 46 -16.41 6.30 0.43
N THR A 47 -15.24 5.82 -0.04
CA THR A 47 -14.63 4.57 0.39
C THR A 47 -13.41 4.89 1.24
N SER A 48 -13.42 4.46 2.51
CA SER A 48 -12.36 4.74 3.46
C SER A 48 -12.20 3.61 4.47
N ALA A 49 -10.99 3.12 4.64
CA ALA A 49 -10.66 2.18 5.71
C ALA A 49 -11.04 2.73 7.09
N CYS A 50 -10.98 4.05 7.31
CA CYS A 50 -11.37 4.68 8.55
C CYS A 50 -12.86 4.60 8.85
N ALA A 51 -13.71 4.35 7.85
CA ALA A 51 -15.14 4.16 8.04
C ALA A 51 -15.47 2.76 8.60
N GLU A 52 -14.64 1.78 8.29
CA GLU A 52 -14.85 0.36 8.57
C GLU A 52 -13.87 -0.21 9.61
N CYS A 53 -12.84 0.57 9.99
CA CYS A 53 -11.82 0.16 10.95
C CYS A 53 -12.41 -0.01 12.35
N ASP A 54 -12.22 -1.20 12.92
CA ASP A 54 -12.66 -1.64 14.24
C ASP A 54 -11.67 -1.34 15.38
N VAL A 55 -10.56 -0.68 15.08
CA VAL A 55 -9.53 -0.34 16.07
C VAL A 55 -10.07 0.64 17.11
N ALA A 56 -10.39 0.14 18.30
CA ALA A 56 -11.09 0.86 19.37
C ALA A 56 -10.37 2.13 19.85
N TRP A 57 -9.03 2.12 19.90
CA TRP A 57 -8.22 3.27 20.33
C TRP A 57 -8.10 4.38 19.27
N CYS A 58 -8.51 4.11 18.02
CA CYS A 58 -8.49 5.09 16.93
C CYS A 58 -9.72 6.01 17.02
N THR A 59 -9.64 7.05 17.83
CA THR A 59 -10.72 7.99 18.16
C THR A 59 -10.39 9.41 17.71
N GLU A 60 -11.35 10.34 17.83
CA GLU A 60 -11.13 11.78 17.60
C GLU A 60 -10.04 12.38 18.49
N ARG A 61 -9.84 11.83 19.71
CA ARG A 61 -8.74 12.25 20.58
C ARG A 61 -7.39 11.96 19.90
N LEU A 62 -7.27 10.81 19.23
CA LEU A 62 -6.07 10.47 18.49
C LEU A 62 -5.88 11.36 17.26
N ASP A 63 -6.95 11.75 16.57
CA ASP A 63 -6.86 12.70 15.45
C ASP A 63 -6.32 14.07 15.91
N ARG A 64 -6.72 14.55 17.09
CA ARG A 64 -6.15 15.77 17.69
C ARG A 64 -4.65 15.63 17.98
N ILE A 65 -4.23 14.46 18.48
CA ILE A 65 -2.81 14.17 18.72
C ILE A 65 -2.05 14.15 17.40
N ARG A 66 -2.54 13.44 16.37
CA ARG A 66 -1.93 13.37 15.03
C ARG A 66 -1.78 14.76 14.41
N ARG A 67 -2.82 15.60 14.53
CA ARG A 67 -2.77 16.99 14.03
C ARG A 67 -1.68 17.81 14.72
N ARG A 68 -1.56 17.72 16.04
CA ARG A 68 -0.48 18.39 16.79
C ARG A 68 0.91 17.88 16.40
N ARG A 69 1.05 16.57 16.17
CA ARG A 69 2.28 15.95 15.70
C ARG A 69 2.64 16.47 14.30
N ALA A 70 1.70 16.47 13.37
CA ALA A 70 1.88 17.01 12.03
C ALA A 70 2.34 18.49 12.09
N GLN A 71 1.72 19.34 12.90
CA GLN A 71 2.12 20.74 13.08
C GLN A 71 3.56 20.89 13.58
N LYS A 72 4.00 20.05 14.54
CA LYS A 72 5.40 20.03 14.98
C LYS A 72 6.34 19.59 13.87
N VAL A 73 5.99 18.54 13.13
CA VAL A 73 6.81 18.07 11.99
C VAL A 73 6.91 19.16 10.94
N PHE A 74 5.83 19.82 10.54
CA PHE A 74 5.86 20.95 9.61
C PHE A 74 6.78 22.08 10.05
N ARG A 75 6.86 22.34 11.35
CA ARG A 75 7.69 23.42 11.89
C ARG A 75 9.19 23.12 11.85
N TYR A 76 9.57 21.85 11.96
CA TYR A 76 10.97 21.48 12.21
C TYR A 76 11.56 20.56 11.14
N ALA A 77 10.75 19.82 10.38
CA ALA A 77 11.27 18.96 9.32
C ALA A 77 11.73 19.78 8.10
N ASP A 78 12.82 19.37 7.50
CA ASP A 78 13.34 19.93 6.24
C ASP A 78 12.65 19.26 5.05
N GLN A 79 12.25 17.98 5.22
CA GLN A 79 11.53 17.21 4.22
C GLN A 79 10.52 16.29 4.89
N ILE A 80 9.35 16.17 4.28
CA ILE A 80 8.29 15.25 4.69
C ILE A 80 7.96 14.36 3.51
N PHE A 81 8.07 13.04 3.69
CA PHE A 81 7.62 12.05 2.74
C PHE A 81 6.36 11.31 3.22
N VAL A 82 5.53 10.90 2.27
CA VAL A 82 4.37 10.05 2.52
C VAL A 82 4.38 8.85 1.57
N LEU A 83 4.07 7.65 2.09
CA LEU A 83 4.03 6.44 1.27
C LEU A 83 2.63 6.18 0.68
N ASN A 84 1.61 6.87 1.15
CA ASN A 84 0.25 6.79 0.62
C ASN A 84 -0.21 8.20 0.21
N PRO A 85 -0.70 8.42 -1.01
CA PRO A 85 -1.04 9.74 -1.51
C PRO A 85 -2.18 10.42 -0.76
N ASP A 86 -3.10 9.65 -0.15
CA ASP A 86 -4.18 10.19 0.68
C ASP A 86 -3.67 10.98 1.90
N LEU A 87 -2.45 10.70 2.36
CA LEU A 87 -1.84 11.42 3.47
C LEU A 87 -1.51 12.87 3.14
N LEU A 88 -1.34 13.23 1.86
CA LEU A 88 -1.12 14.61 1.43
C LEU A 88 -2.30 15.55 1.67
N HIS A 89 -3.49 15.00 1.93
CA HIS A 89 -4.63 15.78 2.41
C HIS A 89 -4.47 16.23 3.87
N PHE A 90 -3.68 15.50 4.67
CA PHE A 90 -3.40 15.81 6.08
C PHE A 90 -2.04 16.46 6.28
N LEU A 91 -1.15 16.28 5.30
CA LEU A 91 0.24 16.73 5.30
C LEU A 91 0.52 17.54 4.03
N PRO A 92 -0.17 18.70 3.84
CA PRO A 92 0.06 19.53 2.66
C PRO A 92 1.51 20.06 2.67
N GLY A 93 2.22 19.92 1.55
CA GLY A 93 3.64 20.25 1.45
C GLY A 93 4.60 19.07 1.72
N GLY A 94 4.06 17.88 1.99
CA GLY A 94 4.82 16.63 1.87
C GLY A 94 4.95 16.17 0.43
N ASP A 95 5.88 15.27 0.17
CA ASP A 95 6.10 14.64 -1.12
C ASP A 95 5.78 13.14 -1.05
N PHE A 96 5.15 12.64 -2.11
CA PHE A 96 4.95 11.20 -2.25
C PHE A 96 6.29 10.48 -2.46
N LEU A 97 6.52 9.40 -1.71
CA LEU A 97 7.68 8.51 -1.85
C LEU A 97 7.17 7.09 -2.10
N PRO A 98 7.57 6.41 -3.18
CA PRO A 98 7.18 5.02 -3.42
C PRO A 98 7.72 4.06 -2.34
N TYR A 99 7.08 2.90 -2.20
CA TYR A 99 7.60 1.82 -1.34
C TYR A 99 8.94 1.29 -1.88
N ALA A 100 9.90 1.06 -0.99
CA ALA A 100 11.19 0.42 -1.26
C ALA A 100 11.25 -0.98 -0.61
N SER A 101 10.15 -1.73 -0.68
CA SER A 101 10.00 -3.01 0.03
C SER A 101 10.61 -4.20 -0.70
N VAL A 102 11.00 -4.03 -1.96
CA VAL A 102 11.44 -5.11 -2.83
C VAL A 102 12.77 -4.76 -3.46
N ASN A 103 13.74 -5.66 -3.38
CA ASN A 103 14.90 -5.65 -4.27
C ASN A 103 14.58 -6.47 -5.53
N PRO A 104 14.40 -5.87 -6.71
CA PRO A 104 14.05 -6.60 -7.92
C PRO A 104 15.07 -7.69 -8.30
N ALA A 105 16.34 -7.56 -7.90
CA ALA A 105 17.36 -8.57 -8.16
C ALA A 105 17.17 -9.86 -7.35
N GLU A 106 16.55 -9.75 -6.18
CA GLU A 106 16.26 -10.89 -5.28
C GLU A 106 14.85 -11.46 -5.50
N TRP A 107 13.91 -10.60 -5.83
CA TRP A 107 12.52 -10.98 -6.13
C TRP A 107 12.38 -11.30 -7.63
N THR A 108 12.98 -12.43 -8.05
CA THR A 108 12.93 -12.88 -9.42
C THR A 108 11.68 -13.71 -9.69
N PRO A 109 10.91 -13.40 -10.75
CA PRO A 109 9.80 -14.25 -11.15
C PRO A 109 10.30 -15.61 -11.62
N ASP A 110 9.46 -16.64 -11.53
CA ASP A 110 9.70 -17.91 -12.21
C ASP A 110 9.83 -17.65 -13.72
N GLY A 111 10.78 -18.32 -14.38
CA GLY A 111 11.11 -18.06 -15.78
C GLY A 111 9.96 -18.36 -16.74
N GLY A 112 9.85 -17.56 -17.80
CA GLY A 112 8.87 -17.76 -18.88
C GLY A 112 7.58 -16.92 -18.76
N PRO A 113 6.69 -17.05 -19.75
CA PRO A 113 5.35 -16.50 -19.72
C PRO A 113 4.53 -17.09 -18.57
N TYR A 114 3.49 -16.38 -18.13
CA TYR A 114 2.55 -16.93 -17.16
C TYR A 114 1.97 -18.25 -17.71
N THR A 115 2.35 -19.35 -17.08
CA THR A 115 1.72 -20.64 -17.33
C THR A 115 0.81 -20.94 -16.16
N ARG A 116 -0.50 -21.04 -16.42
CA ARG A 116 -1.44 -21.52 -15.43
C ARG A 116 -0.95 -22.87 -14.89
N ARG A 117 -0.81 -22.96 -13.57
CA ARG A 117 -0.67 -24.27 -12.92
C ARG A 117 -1.89 -25.11 -13.32
N SER A 118 -1.67 -26.31 -13.77
CA SER A 118 -2.62 -27.36 -14.18
C SER A 118 -4.12 -27.21 -13.80
N SER A 119 -4.97 -28.02 -14.36
CA SER A 119 -6.42 -28.18 -14.12
C SER A 119 -6.81 -28.12 -12.65
N GLY A 120 -7.18 -26.93 -12.13
CA GLY A 120 -7.62 -26.72 -10.75
C GLY A 120 -8.27 -25.34 -10.57
N PRO A 121 -8.76 -24.99 -9.38
CA PRO A 121 -9.29 -23.68 -9.10
C PRO A 121 -8.20 -22.61 -9.23
N ILE A 122 -8.60 -21.39 -9.60
CA ILE A 122 -7.70 -20.24 -9.62
C ILE A 122 -7.42 -19.81 -8.17
N ARG A 123 -6.15 -19.76 -7.80
CA ARG A 123 -5.72 -19.38 -6.46
C ARG A 123 -5.58 -17.89 -6.33
N ILE A 124 -6.42 -17.31 -5.49
CA ILE A 124 -6.43 -15.88 -5.17
C ILE A 124 -5.80 -15.69 -3.80
N LEU A 125 -4.68 -14.97 -3.73
CA LEU A 125 -4.01 -14.69 -2.47
C LEU A 125 -4.42 -13.32 -1.93
N HIS A 126 -4.79 -13.28 -0.65
CA HIS A 126 -5.04 -12.07 0.11
C HIS A 126 -4.28 -12.14 1.44
N MET A 127 -3.43 -11.13 1.73
CA MET A 127 -2.60 -11.10 2.94
C MET A 127 -2.86 -9.83 3.75
N PRO A 128 -3.91 -9.81 4.57
CA PRO A 128 -4.23 -8.64 5.38
C PRO A 128 -3.37 -8.57 6.64
N THR A 129 -2.76 -7.43 6.91
CA THR A 129 -2.18 -7.12 8.24
C THR A 129 -3.27 -6.72 9.24
N ASN A 130 -4.43 -6.32 8.76
CA ASN A 130 -5.65 -6.06 9.52
C ASN A 130 -6.84 -6.22 8.59
N ARG A 131 -7.72 -7.15 8.90
CA ARG A 131 -8.86 -7.56 8.06
C ARG A 131 -9.84 -6.41 7.78
N SER A 132 -10.17 -5.63 8.81
CA SER A 132 -11.13 -4.52 8.68
C SER A 132 -10.58 -3.37 7.83
N ILE A 133 -9.28 -3.09 7.93
CA ILE A 133 -8.60 -2.02 7.17
C ILE A 133 -8.41 -2.43 5.70
N LYS A 134 -8.04 -3.69 5.45
CA LYS A 134 -7.78 -4.21 4.10
C LYS A 134 -9.06 -4.56 3.34
N GLY A 135 -10.19 -4.73 4.04
CA GLY A 135 -11.47 -5.09 3.45
C GLY A 135 -11.62 -6.57 3.13
N THR A 136 -11.01 -7.46 3.94
CA THR A 136 -10.99 -8.92 3.76
C THR A 136 -12.39 -9.50 3.56
N ARG A 137 -13.40 -9.03 4.29
CA ARG A 137 -14.78 -9.49 4.14
C ARG A 137 -15.34 -9.37 2.71
N TYR A 138 -14.90 -8.33 1.98
CA TYR A 138 -15.32 -8.13 0.59
C TYR A 138 -14.62 -9.07 -0.37
N VAL A 139 -13.38 -9.45 -0.06
CA VAL A 139 -12.63 -10.45 -0.82
C VAL A 139 -13.26 -11.83 -0.63
N GLU A 140 -13.61 -12.19 0.61
CA GLU A 140 -14.30 -13.43 0.95
C GLU A 140 -15.66 -13.50 0.26
N GLN A 141 -16.45 -12.42 0.31
CA GLN A 141 -17.75 -12.35 -0.36
C GLN A 141 -17.63 -12.49 -1.88
N ALA A 142 -16.69 -11.78 -2.50
CA ALA A 142 -16.48 -11.85 -3.95
C ALA A 142 -16.09 -13.26 -4.41
N CYS A 143 -15.23 -13.96 -3.67
CA CYS A 143 -14.86 -15.34 -3.98
C CYS A 143 -16.04 -16.31 -3.78
N ALA A 144 -16.86 -16.11 -2.74
CA ALA A 144 -18.09 -16.89 -2.54
C ALA A 144 -19.08 -16.68 -3.70
N ASP A 145 -19.29 -15.44 -4.14
CA ASP A 145 -20.15 -15.10 -5.27
C ASP A 145 -19.66 -15.75 -6.57
N LEU A 146 -18.34 -15.77 -6.81
CA LEU A 146 -17.76 -16.45 -7.96
C LEU A 146 -18.01 -17.96 -7.92
N THR A 147 -17.87 -18.58 -6.75
CA THR A 147 -18.15 -20.02 -6.56
C THR A 147 -19.61 -20.33 -6.86
N VAL A 148 -20.56 -19.52 -6.38
CA VAL A 148 -21.99 -19.66 -6.70
C VAL A 148 -22.26 -19.52 -8.20
N ARG A 149 -21.52 -18.65 -8.89
CA ARG A 149 -21.58 -18.47 -10.36
C ARG A 149 -20.89 -19.61 -11.14
N GLY A 150 -20.37 -20.64 -10.46
CA GLY A 150 -19.70 -21.79 -11.07
C GLY A 150 -18.27 -21.51 -11.55
N VAL A 151 -17.65 -20.42 -11.10
CA VAL A 151 -16.25 -20.08 -11.39
C VAL A 151 -15.35 -20.75 -10.34
N PRO A 152 -14.44 -21.66 -10.73
CA PRO A 152 -13.60 -22.40 -9.79
C PRO A 152 -12.48 -21.51 -9.25
N VAL A 153 -12.66 -20.95 -8.05
CA VAL A 153 -11.67 -20.13 -7.33
C VAL A 153 -11.35 -20.75 -5.97
N GLU A 154 -10.10 -20.59 -5.53
CA GLU A 154 -9.60 -20.94 -4.19
C GLU A 154 -9.04 -19.68 -3.56
N LEU A 155 -9.70 -19.18 -2.50
CA LEU A 155 -9.21 -18.02 -1.75
C LEU A 155 -8.22 -18.47 -0.66
N MET A 156 -7.01 -17.91 -0.72
CA MET A 156 -5.96 -18.07 0.28
C MET A 156 -5.87 -16.79 1.12
N VAL A 157 -6.49 -16.77 2.30
CA VAL A 157 -6.31 -15.67 3.27
C VAL A 157 -5.19 -16.06 4.22
N VAL A 158 -4.09 -15.30 4.21
CA VAL A 158 -2.90 -15.62 5.00
C VAL A 158 -2.53 -14.44 5.88
N GLU A 159 -2.39 -14.69 7.17
CA GLU A 159 -2.07 -13.70 8.20
C GLU A 159 -0.89 -14.16 9.04
N GLU A 160 -0.18 -13.22 9.65
CA GLU A 160 0.86 -13.46 10.67
C GLU A 160 1.99 -14.42 10.23
N VAL A 161 2.40 -14.32 8.97
CA VAL A 161 3.54 -15.11 8.46
C VAL A 161 4.83 -14.30 8.44
N PRO A 162 5.99 -14.94 8.65
CA PRO A 162 7.28 -14.28 8.47
C PRO A 162 7.43 -13.76 7.03
N HIS A 163 7.99 -12.55 6.85
CA HIS A 163 8.17 -11.94 5.54
C HIS A 163 8.94 -12.83 4.54
N ALA A 164 9.90 -13.63 5.02
CA ALA A 164 10.63 -14.59 4.20
C ALA A 164 9.74 -15.63 3.47
N ARG A 165 8.50 -15.87 3.94
CA ARG A 165 7.55 -16.79 3.32
C ARG A 165 6.64 -16.13 2.29
N VAL A 166 6.58 -14.80 2.26
CA VAL A 166 5.65 -14.06 1.40
C VAL A 166 5.89 -14.34 -0.08
N GLY A 167 7.15 -14.32 -0.52
CA GLY A 167 7.51 -14.61 -1.91
C GLY A 167 7.08 -16.01 -2.37
N GLU A 168 7.21 -17.02 -1.50
CA GLU A 168 6.75 -18.37 -1.79
C GLU A 168 5.22 -18.44 -1.95
N LEU A 169 4.47 -17.82 -1.02
CA LEU A 169 3.01 -17.76 -1.08
C LEU A 169 2.51 -17.05 -2.34
N ILE A 170 3.15 -15.95 -2.73
CA ILE A 170 2.83 -15.26 -3.98
C ILE A 170 3.10 -16.17 -5.19
N ARG A 171 4.21 -16.91 -5.24
CA ARG A 171 4.47 -17.86 -6.32
C ARG A 171 3.44 -18.97 -6.39
N GLN A 172 2.93 -19.42 -5.26
CA GLN A 172 1.88 -20.45 -5.15
C GLN A 172 0.51 -19.96 -5.59
N SER A 173 0.28 -18.65 -5.68
CA SER A 173 -0.97 -18.06 -6.14
C SER A 173 -0.96 -17.77 -7.64
N ASP A 174 -2.13 -17.58 -8.23
CA ASP A 174 -2.31 -17.18 -9.61
C ASP A 174 -2.44 -15.65 -9.73
N LEU A 175 -3.14 -15.02 -8.81
CA LEU A 175 -3.31 -13.57 -8.72
C LEU A 175 -3.43 -13.13 -7.24
N VAL A 176 -3.36 -11.82 -7.04
CA VAL A 176 -3.39 -11.21 -5.72
C VAL A 176 -4.51 -10.16 -5.63
N VAL A 177 -5.25 -10.15 -4.52
CA VAL A 177 -6.09 -9.02 -4.12
C VAL A 177 -5.42 -8.34 -2.92
N ASP A 178 -4.97 -7.07 -3.09
CA ASP A 178 -4.30 -6.36 -2.00
C ASP A 178 -5.32 -5.73 -1.05
N GLN A 179 -5.81 -4.53 -1.31
CA GLN A 179 -6.67 -3.81 -0.36
C GLN A 179 -7.76 -3.00 -1.07
N LEU A 180 -8.94 -2.96 -0.43
CA LEU A 180 -10.16 -2.42 -1.05
C LEU A 180 -10.66 -1.13 -0.40
N LEU A 181 -10.03 -0.65 0.68
CA LEU A 181 -10.57 0.45 1.49
C LEU A 181 -9.64 1.66 1.65
N ILE A 182 -8.34 1.51 1.36
CA ILE A 182 -7.36 2.58 1.58
C ILE A 182 -7.31 3.57 0.41
N GLY A 183 -7.51 3.10 -0.81
CA GLY A 183 -7.41 3.92 -2.03
C GLY A 183 -5.99 4.04 -2.58
N TRP A 184 -5.10 3.19 -2.13
CA TRP A 184 -3.73 3.02 -2.61
C TRP A 184 -3.29 1.58 -2.41
N TYR A 185 -2.31 1.11 -3.17
CA TYR A 185 -1.74 -0.22 -2.99
C TYR A 185 -0.71 -0.25 -1.86
N GLY A 186 -0.45 -1.44 -1.31
CA GLY A 186 0.53 -1.66 -0.26
C GLY A 186 1.84 -2.28 -0.77
N ALA A 187 2.79 -2.49 0.15
CA ALA A 187 4.04 -3.21 -0.13
C ALA A 187 3.79 -4.60 -0.73
N PHE A 188 2.76 -5.30 -0.26
CA PHE A 188 2.36 -6.61 -0.76
C PHE A 188 2.01 -6.60 -2.26
N ALA A 189 1.36 -5.55 -2.75
CA ALA A 189 1.10 -5.40 -4.19
C ALA A 189 2.41 -5.22 -4.98
N VAL A 190 3.38 -4.48 -4.43
CA VAL A 190 4.71 -4.30 -5.05
C VAL A 190 5.44 -5.64 -5.14
N GLU A 191 5.40 -6.44 -4.08
CA GLU A 191 5.97 -7.79 -4.01
C GLU A 191 5.34 -8.72 -5.05
N ALA A 192 4.01 -8.69 -5.19
CA ALA A 192 3.29 -9.48 -6.18
C ALA A 192 3.62 -9.06 -7.62
N MET A 193 3.65 -7.75 -7.90
CA MET A 193 4.06 -7.23 -9.21
C MET A 193 5.50 -7.56 -9.54
N ALA A 194 6.42 -7.57 -8.57
CA ALA A 194 7.81 -7.99 -8.76
C ALA A 194 7.90 -9.44 -9.25
N LEU A 195 6.99 -10.29 -8.81
CA LEU A 195 6.87 -11.70 -9.22
C LEU A 195 5.92 -11.91 -10.40
N LYS A 196 5.60 -10.86 -11.16
CA LYS A 196 4.71 -10.88 -12.35
C LYS A 196 3.30 -11.40 -12.06
N LYS A 197 2.79 -11.27 -10.84
CA LYS A 197 1.40 -11.66 -10.56
C LYS A 197 0.45 -10.51 -10.85
N PRO A 198 -0.69 -10.75 -11.51
CA PRO A 198 -1.76 -9.77 -11.60
C PRO A 198 -2.23 -9.38 -10.20
N VAL A 199 -2.40 -8.07 -9.98
CA VAL A 199 -2.86 -7.51 -8.70
C VAL A 199 -4.15 -6.75 -8.92
N LEU A 200 -5.15 -7.02 -8.06
CA LEU A 200 -6.35 -6.18 -7.95
C LEU A 200 -6.26 -5.35 -6.68
N CYS A 201 -6.61 -4.07 -6.78
CA CYS A 201 -6.59 -3.16 -5.65
C CYS A 201 -7.52 -1.98 -5.91
N TYR A 202 -8.09 -1.42 -4.84
CA TYR A 202 -8.79 -0.13 -4.93
C TYR A 202 -7.79 1.01 -4.99
N LEU A 203 -7.80 1.75 -6.09
CA LEU A 203 -7.00 2.96 -6.27
C LEU A 203 -7.92 4.18 -6.34
N ARG A 204 -7.66 5.18 -5.51
CA ARG A 204 -8.34 6.48 -5.60
C ARG A 204 -7.67 7.30 -6.69
N GLU A 205 -8.31 7.33 -7.86
CA GLU A 205 -7.73 7.90 -9.07
C GLU A 205 -7.37 9.37 -8.94
N ASP A 206 -8.22 10.17 -8.31
CA ASP A 206 -7.97 11.60 -8.11
C ASP A 206 -6.70 11.85 -7.29
N ASP A 207 -6.48 11.06 -6.24
CA ASP A 207 -5.26 11.15 -5.43
C ASP A 207 -4.04 10.66 -6.23
N ALA A 208 -4.18 9.56 -6.98
CA ALA A 208 -3.11 9.04 -7.82
C ALA A 208 -2.67 10.07 -8.87
N LYS A 209 -3.61 10.62 -9.63
CA LYS A 209 -3.34 11.63 -10.68
C LYS A 209 -2.77 12.94 -10.11
N ARG A 210 -3.26 13.34 -8.94
CA ARG A 210 -2.89 14.62 -8.34
C ARG A 210 -1.51 14.60 -7.67
N PHE A 211 -1.17 13.50 -7.01
CA PHE A 211 -0.05 13.48 -6.06
C PHE A 211 1.08 12.55 -6.48
N VAL A 212 0.86 11.69 -7.48
CA VAL A 212 1.82 10.65 -7.85
C VAL A 212 2.30 10.85 -9.28
N PRO A 213 3.62 10.95 -9.53
CA PRO A 213 4.15 11.24 -10.87
C PRO A 213 3.85 10.15 -11.91
N PHE A 214 3.48 8.95 -11.47
CA PHE A 214 3.12 7.82 -12.32
C PHE A 214 1.67 7.35 -12.11
N GLY A 215 0.80 8.19 -11.55
CA GLY A 215 -0.56 7.84 -11.15
C GLY A 215 -1.44 7.24 -12.25
N ASP A 216 -1.21 7.63 -13.51
CA ASP A 216 -1.94 7.10 -14.66
C ASP A 216 -1.34 5.79 -15.24
N ARG A 217 -0.13 5.38 -14.80
CA ARG A 217 0.64 4.26 -15.36
C ARG A 217 0.71 3.05 -14.45
N ILE A 218 -0.07 2.98 -13.38
CA ILE A 218 -0.06 1.89 -12.40
C ILE A 218 -0.68 0.65 -13.03
N PRO A 219 0.05 -0.46 -13.21
CA PRO A 219 -0.41 -1.67 -13.90
C PRO A 219 -1.18 -2.60 -12.95
N ILE A 220 -2.05 -2.04 -12.13
CA ILE A 220 -2.93 -2.76 -11.22
C ILE A 220 -4.33 -2.79 -11.82
N VAL A 221 -4.99 -3.93 -11.79
CA VAL A 221 -6.40 -4.06 -12.14
C VAL A 221 -7.22 -3.32 -11.08
N ARG A 222 -7.76 -2.17 -11.48
CA ARG A 222 -8.55 -1.33 -10.58
C ARG A 222 -9.87 -1.98 -10.28
N THR A 223 -10.21 -2.02 -9.01
CA THR A 223 -11.47 -2.59 -8.51
C THR A 223 -11.97 -1.81 -7.31
N THR A 224 -13.22 -2.01 -6.95
CA THR A 224 -13.81 -1.51 -5.70
C THR A 224 -14.38 -2.68 -4.89
N LYS A 225 -14.75 -2.43 -3.67
CA LYS A 225 -15.40 -3.45 -2.84
C LYS A 225 -16.77 -3.92 -3.41
N GLU A 226 -17.40 -3.07 -4.23
CA GLU A 226 -18.67 -3.37 -4.90
C GLU A 226 -18.49 -4.15 -6.20
N THR A 227 -17.37 -3.92 -6.93
CA THR A 227 -17.17 -4.48 -8.28
C THR A 227 -16.21 -5.66 -8.30
N LEU A 228 -15.56 -6.00 -7.18
CA LEU A 228 -14.49 -7.00 -7.12
C LEU A 228 -14.89 -8.35 -7.74
N ALA A 229 -16.10 -8.86 -7.47
CA ALA A 229 -16.54 -10.14 -8.03
C ALA A 229 -16.63 -10.11 -9.57
N ASP A 230 -17.15 -9.02 -10.13
CA ASP A 230 -17.29 -8.87 -11.58
C ASP A 230 -15.93 -8.57 -12.25
N ASP A 231 -15.06 -7.80 -11.60
CA ASP A 231 -13.71 -7.54 -12.10
C ASP A 231 -12.84 -8.80 -12.09
N LEU A 232 -12.94 -9.62 -11.02
CA LEU A 232 -12.34 -10.95 -11.00
C LEU A 232 -12.90 -11.84 -12.11
N ALA A 233 -14.22 -11.93 -12.26
CA ALA A 233 -14.84 -12.74 -13.31
C ALA A 233 -14.38 -12.33 -14.72
N ARG A 234 -14.21 -11.04 -14.96
CA ARG A 234 -13.70 -10.49 -16.22
C ARG A 234 -12.24 -10.88 -16.45
N LEU A 235 -11.39 -10.69 -15.43
CA LEU A 235 -9.97 -11.05 -15.50
C LEU A 235 -9.79 -12.55 -15.69
N LEU A 236 -10.62 -13.38 -15.06
CA LEU A 236 -10.57 -14.85 -15.20
C LEU A 236 -11.01 -15.34 -16.61
N LYS A 237 -11.82 -14.57 -17.31
CA LYS A 237 -12.19 -14.87 -18.72
C LYS A 237 -11.08 -14.51 -19.70
N ASP A 238 -10.25 -13.52 -19.36
CA ASP A 238 -9.15 -13.03 -20.23
C ASP A 238 -7.77 -13.36 -19.64
N MET A 239 -7.52 -14.64 -19.40
CA MET A 239 -6.21 -15.09 -18.89
C MET A 239 -5.07 -14.85 -19.87
N ALA A 240 -5.37 -14.63 -21.16
CA ALA A 240 -4.35 -14.29 -22.15
C ALA A 240 -3.69 -12.93 -21.84
N SER A 241 -4.38 -12.02 -21.16
CA SER A 241 -3.83 -10.72 -20.75
C SER A 241 -2.91 -10.78 -19.52
N TRP A 242 -2.92 -11.88 -18.77
CA TRP A 242 -2.23 -11.96 -17.48
C TRP A 242 -0.71 -11.81 -17.59
N ASP A 243 -0.12 -12.40 -18.63
CA ASP A 243 1.32 -12.26 -18.87
C ASP A 243 1.69 -10.79 -19.14
N ALA A 244 0.91 -10.11 -19.97
CA ALA A 244 1.12 -8.69 -20.26
C ALA A 244 0.97 -7.83 -18.99
N ILE A 245 -0.04 -8.09 -18.15
CA ILE A 245 -0.24 -7.42 -16.87
C ILE A 245 0.95 -7.69 -15.93
N GLY A 246 1.40 -8.95 -15.83
CA GLY A 246 2.53 -9.34 -15.00
C GLY A 246 3.85 -8.69 -15.45
N VAL A 247 4.12 -8.66 -16.75
CA VAL A 247 5.29 -7.99 -17.33
C VAL A 247 5.25 -6.49 -17.07
N ALA A 248 4.10 -5.86 -17.27
CA ALA A 248 3.92 -4.43 -16.95
C ALA A 248 4.14 -4.16 -15.46
N GLY A 249 3.62 -5.03 -14.56
CA GLY A 249 3.83 -4.96 -13.12
C GLY A 249 5.30 -5.04 -12.75
N ARG A 250 6.04 -5.99 -13.32
CA ARG A 250 7.48 -6.13 -13.09
C ARG A 250 8.27 -4.89 -13.51
N ARG A 251 8.04 -4.38 -14.72
CA ARG A 251 8.69 -3.16 -15.23
C ARG A 251 8.38 -1.95 -14.35
N PHE A 252 7.15 -1.84 -13.89
CA PHE A 252 6.73 -0.77 -13.00
C PHE A 252 7.48 -0.80 -11.66
N VAL A 253 7.69 -1.98 -11.08
CA VAL A 253 8.48 -2.14 -9.85
C VAL A 253 9.94 -1.75 -10.10
N GLU A 254 10.55 -2.19 -11.17
CA GLU A 254 11.94 -1.85 -11.54
C GLU A 254 12.12 -0.35 -11.79
N GLU A 255 11.12 0.32 -12.36
CA GLU A 255 11.17 1.76 -12.65
C GLU A 255 10.93 2.61 -11.41
N TRP A 256 9.91 2.28 -10.58
CA TRP A 256 9.39 3.18 -9.56
C TRP A 256 9.61 2.71 -8.12
N HIS A 257 9.87 1.43 -7.90
CA HIS A 257 10.06 0.83 -6.58
C HIS A 257 11.48 0.30 -6.34
N ASP A 258 12.43 0.67 -7.21
CA ASP A 258 13.85 0.36 -7.02
C ASP A 258 14.37 1.00 -5.72
N PRO A 259 14.83 0.19 -4.75
CA PRO A 259 15.26 0.70 -3.45
C PRO A 259 16.48 1.63 -3.54
N LEU A 260 17.34 1.45 -4.53
CA LEU A 260 18.49 2.34 -4.71
C LEU A 260 18.07 3.74 -5.17
N ARG A 261 17.12 3.83 -6.11
CA ARG A 261 16.58 5.13 -6.55
C ARG A 261 15.85 5.85 -5.41
N ILE A 262 15.09 5.11 -4.59
CA ILE A 262 14.38 5.68 -3.44
C ILE A 262 15.37 6.11 -2.36
N ALA A 263 16.43 5.33 -2.11
CA ALA A 263 17.51 5.69 -1.20
C ALA A 263 18.23 6.97 -1.65
N HIS A 264 18.58 7.09 -2.93
CA HIS A 264 19.18 8.31 -3.50
C HIS A 264 18.28 9.53 -3.28
N ARG A 265 16.99 9.42 -3.53
CA ARG A 265 16.04 10.51 -3.28
C ARG A 265 15.99 10.91 -1.80
N THR A 266 16.06 9.93 -0.91
CA THR A 266 16.09 10.18 0.54
C THR A 266 17.41 10.82 0.97
N ILE A 267 18.56 10.37 0.43
CA ILE A 267 19.87 10.95 0.68
C ILE A 267 19.90 12.41 0.19
N SER A 268 19.43 12.70 -1.03
CA SER A 268 19.35 14.06 -1.56
C SER A 268 18.54 14.99 -0.64
N ALA A 269 17.48 14.48 -0.02
CA ALA A 269 16.72 15.24 0.97
C ALA A 269 17.55 15.56 2.22
N TYR A 270 18.42 14.66 2.67
CA TYR A 270 19.35 14.92 3.77
C TYR A 270 20.49 15.88 3.39
N GLU A 271 20.92 15.88 2.14
CA GLU A 271 21.99 16.78 1.64
C GLU A 271 21.47 18.18 1.29
N GLY A 272 20.17 18.34 1.15
CA GLY A 272 19.56 19.62 0.77
C GLY A 272 19.41 19.84 -0.72
N ASN A 273 19.71 18.83 -1.49
CA ASN A 273 19.51 18.83 -2.94
C ASN A 273 18.01 18.55 -3.24
N ARG A 274 17.33 19.45 -3.98
CA ARG A 274 15.96 19.27 -4.44
C ARG A 274 15.92 18.70 -5.83
#